data_d7a5be07e2e85e58615e946760708d14
#
_entry.id   d7a5be07e2e85e58615e946760708d14
#
_cell.length_a   1.000
_cell.length_b   1.000
_cell.length_c   1.000
_cell.angle_alpha   90.00
_cell.angle_beta   90.00
_cell.angle_gamma   90.00
#
_symmetry.space_group_name_H-M   'P 1'
#
loop_
_entity.id
_entity.type
_entity.pdbx_description
1 polymer ?
#
loop_
_entity_poly.entity_id
_entity_poly.type
_entity_poly.pdbx_seq_one_letter_code
_entity_poly.pdbx_strand_id
1 'polypeptide(L)'
;MAQETAGAAQAKQPTFEEFCHQTFDFKKAFGKPEALKGCRVLSCTQYILGPSCASYLAELGAEVIKIEAPRRGEAMRHTTPFNEPFLYPLSRWVPERGTGLGFLGANPNEYFISCDFHRPEGQAIVKKLAAKSDVVVENYRPGTFERWGIGYRQLSKINPRLVYCWLGGFGGWGPGRVRASYDILGQSQGGNFGMTGKPEFMGGAPSKHTIWLADYWGGMMGAVQILAALYWRDKVSGEGTFTEYSQVHGVTRQLEYALPLYGRHGIVRERWGNWDTQLCVHGIIKCGKSSYPQSENPQEQEEGYILISAYDDKDFARLCQVVGDGKTAEKYAKHDARVKPQSQIEIYDLLEKWAADKTKEQVAELLDKANINNQPVWNSKEVANHPHWQERGAVQWLDDQTFGDLMHQGPAYMMSATPPRLKWALKPVGADNEYILGKLAGLSSEELRRLEEQECI
;
A
#
# COMPACT_ATOMS: atom_id res chain seq x y z
N MET A 1 -31.33 -43.75 -46.07
CA MET A 1 -30.52 -43.78 -44.85
C MET A 1 -30.11 -42.34 -44.52
N ALA A 2 -30.90 -41.71 -43.64
CA ALA A 2 -30.61 -40.38 -43.13
C ALA A 2 -29.72 -40.55 -41.89
N GLN A 3 -28.50 -40.01 -41.93
CA GLN A 3 -27.66 -39.94 -40.75
C GLN A 3 -28.12 -38.75 -39.86
N GLU A 4 -28.63 -39.09 -38.70
CA GLU A 4 -28.79 -38.12 -37.58
C GLU A 4 -27.44 -37.65 -37.14
N THR A 5 -27.15 -36.38 -37.41
CA THR A 5 -26.07 -35.68 -36.77
C THR A 5 -26.49 -35.32 -35.34
N ALA A 6 -25.95 -36.06 -34.39
CA ALA A 6 -26.12 -35.75 -32.96
C ALA A 6 -25.57 -34.34 -32.70
N GLY A 7 -26.50 -33.44 -32.33
CA GLY A 7 -26.14 -32.08 -31.89
C GLY A 7 -25.32 -32.14 -30.62
N ALA A 8 -24.08 -31.74 -30.70
CA ALA A 8 -23.24 -31.47 -29.53
C ALA A 8 -23.98 -30.39 -28.72
N ALA A 9 -24.45 -30.72 -27.53
CA ALA A 9 -24.97 -29.75 -26.58
C ALA A 9 -23.95 -28.67 -26.36
N GLN A 10 -24.22 -27.44 -26.81
CA GLN A 10 -23.38 -26.28 -26.49
C GLN A 10 -23.35 -26.17 -24.96
N ALA A 11 -22.17 -26.39 -24.38
CA ALA A 11 -21.95 -26.19 -22.97
C ALA A 11 -22.34 -24.74 -22.63
N LYS A 12 -23.25 -24.58 -21.67
CA LYS A 12 -23.77 -23.29 -21.24
C LYS A 12 -22.54 -22.44 -20.79
N GLN A 13 -22.35 -21.29 -21.39
CA GLN A 13 -21.28 -20.40 -20.98
C GLN A 13 -21.44 -20.01 -19.51
N PRO A 14 -20.37 -19.99 -18.71
CA PRO A 14 -20.46 -19.58 -17.30
C PRO A 14 -20.96 -18.13 -17.20
N THR A 15 -21.67 -17.83 -16.14
CA THR A 15 -22.02 -16.45 -15.79
C THR A 15 -20.73 -15.65 -15.55
N PHE A 16 -20.82 -14.32 -15.57
CA PHE A 16 -19.65 -13.47 -15.27
C PHE A 16 -19.08 -13.73 -13.87
N GLU A 17 -19.93 -13.97 -12.90
CA GLU A 17 -19.53 -14.33 -11.53
C GLU A 17 -18.77 -15.66 -11.50
N GLU A 18 -19.32 -16.70 -12.09
CA GLU A 18 -18.65 -18.01 -12.21
C GLU A 18 -17.32 -17.92 -12.95
N PHE A 19 -17.26 -17.11 -14.03
CA PHE A 19 -16.01 -16.83 -14.74
C PHE A 19 -14.98 -16.14 -13.83
N CYS A 20 -15.37 -15.10 -13.10
CA CYS A 20 -14.47 -14.40 -12.17
C CYS A 20 -13.96 -15.32 -11.06
N HIS A 21 -14.83 -16.09 -10.43
CA HIS A 21 -14.49 -17.02 -9.37
C HIS A 21 -13.51 -18.10 -9.86
N GLN A 22 -13.74 -18.67 -11.04
CA GLN A 22 -12.84 -19.68 -11.62
C GLN A 22 -11.49 -19.09 -12.04
N THR A 23 -11.49 -17.85 -12.55
CA THR A 23 -10.33 -17.19 -13.13
C THR A 23 -9.39 -16.61 -12.07
N PHE A 24 -9.95 -16.00 -11.02
CA PHE A 24 -9.23 -15.19 -10.03
C PHE A 24 -9.12 -15.87 -8.66
N ASP A 25 -9.36 -17.17 -8.59
CA ASP A 25 -9.11 -17.95 -7.38
C ASP A 25 -7.61 -17.88 -7.02
N PHE A 26 -7.28 -17.15 -5.96
CA PHE A 26 -5.89 -16.93 -5.53
C PHE A 26 -5.19 -18.22 -5.13
N LYS A 27 -5.93 -19.25 -4.68
CA LYS A 27 -5.40 -20.57 -4.34
C LYS A 27 -4.81 -21.29 -5.55
N LYS A 28 -5.29 -20.97 -6.75
CA LYS A 28 -4.77 -21.50 -8.02
C LYS A 28 -3.62 -20.66 -8.61
N ALA A 29 -3.26 -19.55 -7.98
CA ALA A 29 -2.22 -18.66 -8.48
C ALA A 29 -0.86 -19.37 -8.66
N PHE A 30 -0.49 -20.25 -7.73
CA PHE A 30 0.78 -20.97 -7.76
C PHE A 30 0.95 -21.93 -8.94
N GLY A 31 -0.14 -22.39 -9.55
CA GLY A 31 -0.12 -23.21 -10.77
C GLY A 31 0.02 -22.41 -12.08
N LYS A 32 0.03 -21.07 -12.03
CA LYS A 32 0.12 -20.19 -13.19
C LYS A 32 1.52 -19.56 -13.31
N PRO A 33 1.94 -19.06 -14.50
CA PRO A 33 3.20 -18.33 -14.65
C PRO A 33 3.20 -17.01 -13.87
N GLU A 34 4.37 -16.42 -13.71
CA GLU A 34 4.58 -15.12 -13.08
C GLU A 34 4.93 -14.07 -14.13
N ALA A 35 4.35 -12.87 -14.03
CA ALA A 35 4.51 -11.81 -15.02
C ALA A 35 5.97 -11.33 -15.16
N LEU A 36 6.69 -11.27 -14.05
CA LEU A 36 8.10 -10.82 -13.99
C LEU A 36 9.09 -11.97 -13.75
N LYS A 37 8.71 -13.21 -14.09
CA LYS A 37 9.65 -14.33 -14.00
C LYS A 37 10.91 -14.06 -14.79
N GLY A 38 12.08 -14.17 -14.13
CA GLY A 38 13.39 -13.90 -14.73
C GLY A 38 13.84 -12.44 -14.63
N CYS A 39 12.99 -11.52 -14.18
CA CYS A 39 13.40 -10.17 -13.83
C CYS A 39 14.01 -10.16 -12.42
N ARG A 40 15.20 -9.57 -12.28
CA ARG A 40 15.91 -9.44 -11.00
C ARG A 40 15.99 -7.99 -10.56
N VAL A 41 15.60 -7.74 -9.31
CA VAL A 41 15.59 -6.43 -8.68
C VAL A 41 16.55 -6.43 -7.49
N LEU A 42 17.47 -5.49 -7.47
CA LEU A 42 18.35 -5.23 -6.33
C LEU A 42 17.74 -4.10 -5.51
N SER A 43 17.24 -4.42 -4.33
CA SER A 43 16.58 -3.49 -3.42
C SER A 43 17.56 -3.00 -2.36
N CYS A 44 18.11 -1.80 -2.58
CA CYS A 44 18.94 -1.08 -1.64
C CYS A 44 18.11 -0.04 -0.90
N THR A 45 17.05 -0.49 -0.24
CA THR A 45 15.98 0.37 0.29
C THR A 45 15.82 0.24 1.79
N GLN A 46 15.19 1.24 2.42
CA GLN A 46 14.89 1.26 3.84
C GLN A 46 13.54 1.91 4.12
N TYR A 47 12.99 1.71 5.31
CA TYR A 47 11.66 2.15 5.74
C TYR A 47 10.54 1.52 4.90
N ILE A 48 9.68 2.33 4.26
CA ILE A 48 8.46 1.84 3.57
C ILE A 48 8.48 2.17 2.07
N LEU A 49 8.80 3.39 1.68
CA LEU A 49 8.68 3.89 0.30
C LEU A 49 9.40 3.00 -0.73
N GLY A 50 10.68 2.73 -0.51
CA GLY A 50 11.47 1.88 -1.39
C GLY A 50 11.12 0.40 -1.27
N PRO A 51 11.04 -0.15 -0.05
CA PRO A 51 10.64 -1.54 0.17
C PRO A 51 9.29 -1.90 -0.47
N SER A 52 8.24 -1.11 -0.27
CA SER A 52 6.94 -1.37 -0.89
C SER A 52 7.00 -1.37 -2.43
N CYS A 53 7.82 -0.51 -3.04
CA CYS A 53 8.07 -0.54 -4.48
C CYS A 53 8.65 -1.89 -4.92
N ALA A 54 9.64 -2.39 -4.20
CA ALA A 54 10.31 -3.66 -4.50
C ALA A 54 9.37 -4.85 -4.26
N SER A 55 8.59 -4.83 -3.17
CA SER A 55 7.65 -5.90 -2.85
C SER A 55 6.51 -6.04 -3.87
N TYR A 56 5.98 -4.96 -4.43
CA TYR A 56 5.00 -5.03 -5.52
C TYR A 56 5.55 -5.73 -6.78
N LEU A 57 6.85 -5.55 -7.08
CA LEU A 57 7.50 -6.30 -8.16
C LEU A 57 7.71 -7.78 -7.78
N ALA A 58 7.99 -8.06 -6.51
CA ALA A 58 8.13 -9.42 -6.00
C ALA A 58 6.80 -10.20 -6.04
N GLU A 59 5.67 -9.55 -5.75
CA GLU A 59 4.33 -10.13 -5.90
C GLU A 59 4.04 -10.54 -7.36
N LEU A 60 4.56 -9.77 -8.32
CA LEU A 60 4.47 -10.07 -9.76
C LEU A 60 5.46 -11.14 -10.23
N GLY A 61 6.34 -11.62 -9.36
CA GLY A 61 7.26 -12.73 -9.64
C GLY A 61 8.70 -12.33 -9.93
N ALA A 62 9.09 -11.06 -9.76
CA ALA A 62 10.48 -10.67 -9.82
C ALA A 62 11.29 -11.33 -8.68
N GLU A 63 12.55 -11.67 -8.95
CA GLU A 63 13.52 -12.07 -7.94
C GLU A 63 14.08 -10.81 -7.26
N VAL A 64 13.48 -10.42 -6.16
CA VAL A 64 13.88 -9.22 -5.40
C VAL A 64 14.90 -9.59 -4.34
N ILE A 65 16.07 -8.94 -4.38
CA ILE A 65 17.17 -9.12 -3.43
C ILE A 65 17.27 -7.87 -2.57
N LYS A 66 16.86 -7.99 -1.33
CA LYS A 66 16.97 -6.93 -0.32
C LYS A 66 18.35 -6.94 0.32
N ILE A 67 19.03 -5.80 0.28
CA ILE A 67 20.32 -5.63 0.97
C ILE A 67 20.11 -4.86 2.26
N GLU A 68 20.58 -5.44 3.36
CA GLU A 68 20.45 -4.85 4.69
C GLU A 68 21.81 -4.73 5.41
N ALA A 69 21.86 -3.89 6.44
CA ALA A 69 23.03 -3.80 7.30
C ALA A 69 23.29 -5.15 8.00
N PRO A 70 24.57 -5.61 8.08
CA PRO A 70 24.90 -6.86 8.74
C PRO A 70 24.38 -6.93 10.17
N ARG A 71 23.96 -8.12 10.57
CA ARG A 71 23.47 -8.49 11.92
C ARG A 71 22.17 -7.81 12.34
N ARG A 72 22.04 -6.49 12.18
CA ARG A 72 20.93 -5.69 12.70
C ARG A 72 19.79 -5.46 11.69
N GLY A 73 20.08 -5.58 10.39
CA GLY A 73 19.10 -5.23 9.34
C GLY A 73 18.84 -3.73 9.22
N GLU A 74 17.74 -3.35 8.61
CA GLU A 74 17.34 -1.96 8.42
C GLU A 74 16.39 -1.47 9.54
N ALA A 75 16.16 -0.15 9.60
CA ALA A 75 15.50 0.51 10.72
C ALA A 75 14.08 0.00 11.04
N MET A 76 13.29 -0.36 10.01
CA MET A 76 11.91 -0.83 10.23
C MET A 76 11.82 -2.19 10.90
N ARG A 77 12.89 -3.00 10.88
CA ARG A 77 12.92 -4.23 11.68
C ARG A 77 12.83 -3.98 13.19
N HIS A 78 13.14 -2.76 13.62
CA HIS A 78 13.14 -2.37 15.04
C HIS A 78 11.91 -1.54 15.43
N THR A 79 10.89 -1.47 14.55
CA THR A 79 9.68 -0.70 14.82
C THR A 79 8.45 -1.60 14.86
N THR A 80 7.64 -1.41 15.90
CA THR A 80 6.36 -2.07 16.08
C THR A 80 5.44 -1.17 16.91
N PRO A 81 4.11 -1.30 16.80
CA PRO A 81 3.21 -0.50 17.60
C PRO A 81 3.52 -0.60 19.09
N PHE A 82 3.69 0.54 19.76
CA PHE A 82 3.97 0.62 21.20
C PHE A 82 5.17 -0.22 21.68
N ASN A 83 6.11 -0.53 20.76
CA ASN A 83 7.32 -1.32 21.00
C ASN A 83 7.08 -2.82 21.33
N GLU A 84 5.93 -3.37 20.97
CA GLU A 84 5.54 -4.79 21.05
C GLU A 84 4.39 -5.06 20.06
N PRO A 85 4.21 -6.29 19.55
CA PRO A 85 5.06 -7.49 19.63
C PRO A 85 6.15 -7.56 18.53
N PHE A 86 7.10 -8.49 18.68
CA PHE A 86 8.15 -8.80 17.69
C PHE A 86 8.07 -10.24 17.19
N LEU A 87 8.57 -10.49 15.97
CA LEU A 87 8.76 -11.81 15.38
C LEU A 87 10.22 -12.25 15.54
N TYR A 88 10.46 -13.41 16.11
CA TYR A 88 11.81 -13.92 16.39
C TYR A 88 12.20 -15.04 15.43
N PRO A 89 13.47 -15.13 15.01
CA PRO A 89 14.61 -14.24 15.32
C PRO A 89 14.77 -13.07 14.35
N LEU A 90 15.51 -12.02 14.75
CA LEU A 90 15.96 -10.96 13.87
C LEU A 90 16.97 -11.48 12.83
N SER A 91 17.98 -12.21 13.31
CA SER A 91 19.03 -12.82 12.50
C SER A 91 19.68 -14.00 13.24
N ARG A 92 20.52 -14.79 12.53
CA ARG A 92 21.29 -15.86 13.17
C ARG A 92 22.35 -15.36 14.16
N TRP A 93 22.78 -14.09 14.03
CA TRP A 93 23.80 -13.48 14.89
C TRP A 93 23.22 -12.80 16.13
N VAL A 94 21.92 -12.50 16.11
CA VAL A 94 21.20 -11.82 17.20
C VAL A 94 19.82 -12.47 17.36
N PRO A 95 19.78 -13.76 17.73
CA PRO A 95 18.53 -14.52 17.78
C PRO A 95 17.60 -14.08 18.92
N GLU A 96 18.13 -13.42 19.93
CA GLU A 96 17.36 -12.89 21.07
C GLU A 96 16.59 -11.63 20.75
N ARG A 97 16.87 -11.00 19.60
CA ARG A 97 16.08 -9.85 19.10
C ARG A 97 15.08 -10.30 18.06
N GLY A 98 13.97 -9.57 17.97
CA GLY A 98 12.92 -9.84 17.01
C GLY A 98 12.86 -8.77 15.90
N THR A 99 12.12 -9.10 14.85
CA THR A 99 11.75 -8.18 13.77
C THR A 99 10.38 -7.57 14.07
N GLY A 100 10.26 -6.25 14.03
CA GLY A 100 9.03 -5.52 14.27
C GLY A 100 8.02 -5.67 13.13
N LEU A 101 6.73 -5.63 13.48
CA LEU A 101 5.62 -5.78 12.53
C LEU A 101 5.58 -4.69 11.44
N GLY A 102 6.16 -3.51 11.71
CA GLY A 102 6.26 -2.45 10.72
C GLY A 102 7.08 -2.83 9.46
N PHE A 103 8.00 -3.78 9.60
CA PHE A 103 8.79 -4.30 8.48
C PHE A 103 8.00 -5.29 7.61
N LEU A 104 7.11 -6.07 8.22
CA LEU A 104 6.36 -7.14 7.57
C LEU A 104 5.56 -6.67 6.37
N GLY A 105 4.82 -5.56 6.52
CA GLY A 105 3.87 -5.08 5.50
C GLY A 105 4.50 -4.56 4.21
N ALA A 106 5.81 -4.26 4.21
CA ALA A 106 6.49 -3.64 3.07
C ALA A 106 7.56 -4.51 2.40
N ASN A 107 7.80 -5.74 2.90
CA ASN A 107 8.92 -6.56 2.45
C ASN A 107 8.57 -8.04 2.17
N PRO A 108 7.32 -8.41 1.80
CA PRO A 108 7.02 -9.80 1.46
C PRO A 108 7.72 -10.23 0.17
N ASN A 109 7.92 -11.55 0.03
CA ASN A 109 8.49 -12.20 -1.17
C ASN A 109 9.94 -11.85 -1.52
N GLU A 110 10.68 -11.16 -0.66
CA GLU A 110 12.06 -10.76 -0.94
C GLU A 110 13.07 -11.81 -0.45
N TYR A 111 14.23 -11.89 -1.11
CA TYR A 111 15.43 -12.57 -0.63
C TYR A 111 16.25 -11.60 0.19
N PHE A 112 16.72 -12.01 1.38
CA PHE A 112 17.35 -11.11 2.35
C PHE A 112 18.83 -11.42 2.48
N ILE A 113 19.68 -10.48 2.03
CA ILE A 113 21.12 -10.56 2.26
C ILE A 113 21.59 -9.43 3.17
N SER A 114 22.68 -9.68 3.86
CA SER A 114 23.40 -8.64 4.61
C SER A 114 24.61 -8.18 3.83
N CYS A 115 24.84 -6.84 3.76
CA CYS A 115 26.01 -6.25 3.14
C CYS A 115 26.16 -4.79 3.56
N ASP A 116 27.32 -4.46 4.11
CA ASP A 116 27.67 -3.07 4.45
C ASP A 116 28.26 -2.35 3.22
N PHE A 117 27.41 -1.73 2.43
CA PHE A 117 27.81 -0.96 1.26
C PHE A 117 28.38 0.45 1.57
N HIS A 118 28.59 0.81 2.85
CA HIS A 118 29.44 1.94 3.22
C HIS A 118 30.91 1.58 3.02
N ARG A 119 31.26 0.30 3.00
CA ARG A 119 32.61 -0.24 2.87
C ARG A 119 32.92 -0.59 1.40
N PRO A 120 34.19 -0.44 0.96
CA PRO A 120 34.60 -0.79 -0.41
C PRO A 120 34.26 -2.23 -0.83
N GLU A 121 34.37 -3.19 0.11
CA GLU A 121 34.05 -4.61 -0.13
C GLU A 121 32.56 -4.79 -0.43
N GLY A 122 31.70 -4.14 0.35
CA GLY A 122 30.26 -4.15 0.11
C GLY A 122 29.86 -3.44 -1.18
N GLN A 123 30.51 -2.33 -1.53
CA GLN A 123 30.32 -1.66 -2.82
C GLN A 123 30.69 -2.58 -4.00
N ALA A 124 31.75 -3.37 -3.85
CA ALA A 124 32.14 -4.36 -4.87
C ALA A 124 31.08 -5.45 -5.02
N ILE A 125 30.47 -5.90 -3.93
CA ILE A 125 29.33 -6.85 -3.95
C ILE A 125 28.15 -6.24 -4.68
N VAL A 126 27.74 -5.00 -4.36
CA VAL A 126 26.63 -4.30 -5.05
C VAL A 126 26.90 -4.21 -6.55
N LYS A 127 28.11 -3.88 -7.00
CA LYS A 127 28.48 -3.84 -8.42
C LYS A 127 28.36 -5.20 -9.10
N LYS A 128 28.81 -6.28 -8.44
CA LYS A 128 28.67 -7.65 -8.95
C LYS A 128 27.20 -8.07 -9.11
N LEU A 129 26.36 -7.70 -8.14
CA LEU A 129 24.92 -8.01 -8.21
C LEU A 129 24.21 -7.16 -9.27
N ALA A 130 24.49 -5.85 -9.34
CA ALA A 130 23.92 -4.94 -10.33
C ALA A 130 24.25 -5.35 -11.79
N ALA A 131 25.46 -5.90 -12.02
CA ALA A 131 25.82 -6.47 -13.33
C ALA A 131 24.90 -7.61 -13.79
N LYS A 132 24.20 -8.26 -12.86
CA LYS A 132 23.31 -9.40 -13.09
C LYS A 132 21.84 -9.09 -12.79
N SER A 133 21.53 -7.83 -12.56
CA SER A 133 20.18 -7.37 -12.21
C SER A 133 19.57 -6.55 -13.35
N ASP A 134 18.24 -6.60 -13.47
CA ASP A 134 17.47 -5.77 -14.41
C ASP A 134 17.19 -4.40 -13.83
N VAL A 135 17.00 -4.36 -12.52
CA VAL A 135 16.56 -3.16 -11.78
C VAL A 135 17.40 -2.97 -10.53
N VAL A 136 17.73 -1.71 -10.23
CA VAL A 136 18.17 -1.27 -8.90
C VAL A 136 17.16 -0.28 -8.38
N VAL A 137 16.70 -0.49 -7.14
CA VAL A 137 15.84 0.45 -6.41
C VAL A 137 16.59 0.96 -5.20
N GLU A 138 16.63 2.28 -4.99
CA GLU A 138 17.19 2.87 -3.76
C GLU A 138 16.37 4.09 -3.32
N ASN A 139 16.42 4.40 -2.02
CA ASN A 139 15.71 5.53 -1.44
C ASN A 139 16.55 6.30 -0.40
N TYR A 140 17.86 6.38 -0.63
CA TYR A 140 18.76 7.17 0.19
C TYR A 140 18.68 8.65 -0.20
N ARG A 141 19.32 9.50 0.62
CA ARG A 141 19.41 10.94 0.31
C ARG A 141 20.09 11.19 -1.05
N PRO A 142 19.67 12.23 -1.77
CA PRO A 142 20.19 12.52 -3.11
C PRO A 142 21.71 12.47 -3.18
N GLY A 143 22.25 11.75 -4.15
CA GLY A 143 23.68 11.64 -4.41
C GLY A 143 24.49 10.78 -3.42
N THR A 144 23.84 10.10 -2.47
CA THR A 144 24.55 9.23 -1.52
C THR A 144 25.20 8.04 -2.23
N PHE A 145 24.44 7.32 -3.04
CA PHE A 145 24.94 6.18 -3.83
C PHE A 145 26.00 6.59 -4.85
N GLU A 146 25.87 7.79 -5.43
CA GLU A 146 26.89 8.34 -6.32
C GLU A 146 28.23 8.57 -5.60
N ARG A 147 28.19 9.09 -4.36
CA ARG A 147 29.41 9.28 -3.54
C ARG A 147 30.06 7.96 -3.13
N TRP A 148 29.27 6.91 -2.96
CA TRP A 148 29.75 5.56 -2.67
C TRP A 148 30.21 4.79 -3.93
N GLY A 149 30.10 5.40 -5.11
CA GLY A 149 30.52 4.78 -6.37
C GLY A 149 29.61 3.61 -6.82
N ILE A 150 28.37 3.59 -6.37
CA ILE A 150 27.33 2.61 -6.69
C ILE A 150 26.02 3.27 -7.14
N GLY A 151 26.06 4.54 -7.56
CA GLY A 151 24.93 5.24 -8.14
C GLY A 151 24.72 4.90 -9.62
N TYR A 152 23.68 5.50 -10.22
CA TYR A 152 23.31 5.23 -11.62
C TYR A 152 24.48 5.44 -12.59
N ARG A 153 25.20 6.55 -12.47
CA ARG A 153 26.31 6.90 -13.38
C ARG A 153 27.47 5.89 -13.38
N GLN A 154 27.62 5.13 -12.29
CA GLN A 154 28.60 4.08 -12.17
C GLN A 154 28.04 2.72 -12.63
N LEU A 155 26.82 2.38 -12.15
CA LEU A 155 26.24 1.08 -12.42
C LEU A 155 25.78 0.92 -13.87
N SER A 156 25.31 1.99 -14.53
CA SER A 156 24.93 1.95 -15.95
C SER A 156 26.11 1.68 -16.89
N LYS A 157 27.34 2.01 -16.47
CA LYS A 157 28.55 1.63 -17.23
C LYS A 157 28.88 0.14 -17.13
N ILE A 158 28.49 -0.49 -16.01
CA ILE A 158 28.67 -1.93 -15.78
C ILE A 158 27.56 -2.70 -16.47
N ASN A 159 26.33 -2.21 -16.42
CA ASN A 159 25.16 -2.79 -17.02
C ASN A 159 24.36 -1.71 -17.77
N PRO A 160 24.60 -1.53 -19.09
CA PRO A 160 23.87 -0.52 -19.87
C PRO A 160 22.37 -0.78 -20.00
N ARG A 161 21.89 -1.99 -19.68
CA ARG A 161 20.47 -2.35 -19.66
C ARG A 161 19.79 -2.11 -18.33
N LEU A 162 20.53 -1.62 -17.34
CA LEU A 162 20.02 -1.43 -15.97
C LEU A 162 18.95 -0.33 -15.90
N VAL A 163 17.77 -0.67 -15.42
CA VAL A 163 16.77 0.29 -14.96
C VAL A 163 17.12 0.67 -13.53
N TYR A 164 17.38 1.95 -13.28
CA TYR A 164 17.71 2.46 -11.96
C TYR A 164 16.59 3.35 -11.46
N CYS A 165 15.95 2.99 -10.36
CA CYS A 165 14.86 3.73 -9.75
C CYS A 165 15.31 4.35 -8.43
N TRP A 166 15.34 5.68 -8.38
CA TRP A 166 15.56 6.43 -7.15
C TRP A 166 14.24 7.01 -6.64
N LEU A 167 13.95 6.76 -5.37
CA LEU A 167 12.74 7.21 -4.68
C LEU A 167 13.12 8.18 -3.57
N GLY A 168 12.86 9.46 -3.77
CA GLY A 168 13.27 10.52 -2.84
C GLY A 168 12.08 11.27 -2.23
N GLY A 169 12.37 12.10 -1.23
CA GLY A 169 11.37 12.94 -0.58
C GLY A 169 10.94 14.14 -1.42
N PHE A 170 11.92 14.98 -1.76
CA PHE A 170 11.70 16.24 -2.47
C PHE A 170 12.26 16.26 -3.91
N GLY A 171 12.72 15.13 -4.41
CA GLY A 171 13.39 15.03 -5.70
C GLY A 171 14.89 15.32 -5.65
N GLY A 172 15.63 14.98 -6.75
CA GLY A 172 17.08 15.13 -6.87
C GLY A 172 17.51 16.55 -7.23
N TRP A 173 16.60 17.43 -7.58
CA TRP A 173 16.83 18.81 -7.97
C TRP A 173 15.77 19.77 -7.42
N GLY A 174 15.95 21.08 -7.61
CA GLY A 174 15.07 22.11 -7.04
C GLY A 174 15.50 22.58 -5.64
N PRO A 175 14.89 23.68 -5.14
CA PRO A 175 15.31 24.33 -3.88
C PRO A 175 15.16 23.42 -2.65
N GLY A 176 14.17 22.50 -2.66
CA GLY A 176 13.87 21.61 -1.54
C GLY A 176 14.69 20.31 -1.49
N ARG A 177 15.53 20.01 -2.50
CA ARG A 177 16.17 18.69 -2.69
C ARG A 177 16.95 18.14 -1.48
N VAL A 178 17.47 19.02 -0.62
CA VAL A 178 18.28 18.63 0.55
C VAL A 178 17.44 18.34 1.80
N ARG A 179 16.15 18.63 1.76
CA ARG A 179 15.27 18.40 2.89
C ARG A 179 15.06 16.90 3.12
N ALA A 180 15.08 16.50 4.38
CA ALA A 180 14.65 15.14 4.75
C ALA A 180 13.14 15.00 4.58
N SER A 181 12.70 13.83 4.18
CA SER A 181 11.28 13.45 4.12
C SER A 181 11.09 12.07 4.70
N TYR A 182 9.97 11.91 5.32
CA TYR A 182 9.30 10.66 5.67
C TYR A 182 7.83 10.83 5.28
N ASP A 183 7.06 9.78 5.35
CA ASP A 183 5.64 9.79 4.96
C ASP A 183 4.87 11.04 5.40
N ILE A 184 4.85 11.31 6.71
CA ILE A 184 4.09 12.45 7.27
C ILE A 184 4.62 13.81 6.82
N LEU A 185 5.93 13.93 6.57
CA LEU A 185 6.52 15.15 6.03
C LEU A 185 6.14 15.33 4.57
N GLY A 186 6.13 14.23 3.80
CA GLY A 186 5.65 14.21 2.42
C GLY A 186 4.18 14.61 2.31
N GLN A 187 3.31 14.07 3.15
CA GLN A 187 1.88 14.43 3.19
C GLN A 187 1.66 15.88 3.60
N SER A 188 2.40 16.37 4.60
CA SER A 188 2.32 17.75 5.06
C SER A 188 2.69 18.75 3.96
N GLN A 189 3.88 18.61 3.36
CA GLN A 189 4.39 19.52 2.34
C GLN A 189 3.72 19.32 0.97
N GLY A 190 3.19 18.12 0.70
CA GLY A 190 2.41 17.82 -0.50
C GLY A 190 1.00 18.38 -0.49
N GLY A 191 0.53 18.95 0.65
CA GLY A 191 -0.77 19.63 0.78
C GLY A 191 -1.90 18.77 1.34
N ASN A 192 -1.71 17.45 1.53
CA ASN A 192 -2.77 16.54 1.97
C ASN A 192 -3.33 16.93 3.35
N PHE A 193 -2.47 17.21 4.34
CA PHE A 193 -2.94 17.59 5.68
C PHE A 193 -3.65 18.95 5.74
N GLY A 194 -3.38 19.83 4.77
CA GLY A 194 -4.14 21.07 4.63
C GLY A 194 -5.62 20.84 4.33
N MET A 195 -5.97 19.67 3.76
CA MET A 195 -7.33 19.30 3.38
C MET A 195 -7.93 18.15 4.21
N THR A 196 -7.18 17.59 5.15
CA THR A 196 -7.59 16.44 5.95
C THR A 196 -7.82 16.82 7.40
N GLY A 197 -8.97 16.45 7.96
CA GLY A 197 -9.40 16.75 9.33
C GLY A 197 -10.58 17.70 9.39
N LYS A 198 -11.08 17.98 10.59
CA LYS A 198 -12.16 18.96 10.82
C LYS A 198 -11.64 20.39 10.71
N PRO A 199 -12.46 21.33 10.20
CA PRO A 199 -12.13 22.75 10.22
C PRO A 199 -12.10 23.32 11.65
N GLU A 200 -11.37 24.42 11.84
CA GLU A 200 -11.22 25.05 13.16
C GLU A 200 -12.55 25.51 13.77
N PHE A 201 -13.47 26.07 12.96
CA PHE A 201 -14.78 26.52 13.45
C PHE A 201 -15.67 25.36 13.95
N MET A 202 -15.33 24.11 13.62
CA MET A 202 -15.94 22.89 14.16
C MET A 202 -15.10 22.27 15.31
N GLY A 203 -14.14 23.02 15.86
CA GLY A 203 -13.26 22.55 16.94
C GLY A 203 -12.21 21.55 16.49
N GLY A 204 -11.86 21.52 15.20
CA GLY A 204 -10.91 20.55 14.64
C GLY A 204 -9.54 21.13 14.28
N ALA A 205 -8.68 20.26 13.78
CA ALA A 205 -7.32 20.54 13.34
C ALA A 205 -6.94 19.64 12.14
N PRO A 206 -5.83 19.90 11.46
CA PRO A 206 -5.26 18.95 10.51
C PRO A 206 -5.07 17.57 11.15
N SER A 207 -5.40 16.52 10.41
CA SER A 207 -5.27 15.13 10.86
C SER A 207 -4.36 14.36 9.92
N LYS A 208 -3.55 13.45 10.49
CA LYS A 208 -2.75 12.53 9.71
C LYS A 208 -3.48 11.20 9.51
N HIS A 209 -3.19 10.51 8.43
CA HIS A 209 -3.59 9.11 8.26
C HIS A 209 -2.77 8.20 9.20
N THR A 210 -3.40 7.16 9.71
CA THR A 210 -2.71 6.16 10.54
C THR A 210 -1.70 5.35 9.73
N ILE A 211 -2.03 5.03 8.47
CA ILE A 211 -1.14 4.33 7.54
C ILE A 211 -0.18 5.30 6.86
N TRP A 212 0.97 4.80 6.41
CA TRP A 212 1.98 5.56 5.64
C TRP A 212 1.56 5.69 4.17
N LEU A 213 0.53 6.51 3.92
CA LEU A 213 -0.14 6.63 2.64
C LEU A 213 0.80 7.12 1.53
N ALA A 214 1.62 8.14 1.82
CA ALA A 214 2.55 8.70 0.84
C ALA A 214 3.67 7.72 0.46
N ASP A 215 4.10 6.88 1.41
CA ASP A 215 5.10 5.85 1.18
C ASP A 215 4.54 4.70 0.33
N TYR A 216 3.40 4.12 0.70
CA TYR A 216 2.80 3.03 -0.08
C TYR A 216 2.36 3.48 -1.47
N TRP A 217 1.76 4.66 -1.59
CA TRP A 217 1.45 5.26 -2.88
C TRP A 217 2.70 5.48 -3.72
N GLY A 218 3.74 6.02 -3.12
CA GLY A 218 5.03 6.24 -3.78
C GLY A 218 5.69 4.95 -4.23
N GLY A 219 5.62 3.90 -3.42
CA GLY A 219 6.08 2.56 -3.80
C GLY A 219 5.35 2.02 -5.01
N MET A 220 4.01 2.16 -5.06
CA MET A 220 3.22 1.77 -6.22
C MET A 220 3.61 2.57 -7.47
N MET A 221 3.77 3.89 -7.37
CA MET A 221 4.22 4.72 -8.49
C MET A 221 5.64 4.38 -8.93
N GLY A 222 6.50 4.01 -7.98
CA GLY A 222 7.83 3.46 -8.25
C GLY A 222 7.77 2.17 -9.08
N ALA A 223 6.92 1.24 -8.70
CA ALA A 223 6.72 0.01 -9.46
C ALA A 223 6.17 0.30 -10.88
N VAL A 224 5.20 1.20 -11.01
CA VAL A 224 4.64 1.60 -12.32
C VAL A 224 5.73 2.18 -13.24
N GLN A 225 6.58 3.10 -12.75
CA GLN A 225 7.64 3.68 -13.58
C GLN A 225 8.73 2.65 -13.93
N ILE A 226 9.03 1.68 -13.05
CA ILE A 226 9.94 0.58 -13.34
C ILE A 226 9.37 -0.31 -14.45
N LEU A 227 8.11 -0.71 -14.37
CA LEU A 227 7.45 -1.51 -15.40
C LEU A 227 7.43 -0.80 -16.76
N ALA A 228 7.16 0.50 -16.78
CA ALA A 228 7.24 1.33 -17.99
C ALA A 228 8.66 1.39 -18.55
N ALA A 229 9.67 1.53 -17.68
CA ALA A 229 11.07 1.55 -18.08
C ALA A 229 11.57 0.18 -18.62
N LEU A 230 11.12 -0.93 -18.00
CA LEU A 230 11.39 -2.28 -18.50
C LEU A 230 10.76 -2.52 -19.88
N TYR A 231 9.50 -2.07 -20.07
CA TYR A 231 8.85 -2.14 -21.39
C TYR A 231 9.62 -1.31 -22.42
N TRP A 232 10.00 -0.06 -22.11
CA TRP A 232 10.82 0.78 -22.97
C TRP A 232 12.14 0.12 -23.35
N ARG A 233 12.86 -0.41 -22.35
CA ARG A 233 14.11 -1.15 -22.55
C ARG A 233 13.95 -2.33 -23.50
N ASP A 234 12.95 -3.17 -23.22
CA ASP A 234 12.85 -4.47 -23.90
C ASP A 234 12.18 -4.40 -25.27
N LYS A 235 11.36 -3.37 -25.52
CA LYS A 235 10.58 -3.22 -26.77
C LYS A 235 11.05 -2.11 -27.68
N VAL A 236 11.78 -1.12 -27.18
CA VAL A 236 12.08 0.10 -27.93
C VAL A 236 13.58 0.39 -27.98
N SER A 237 14.25 0.62 -26.84
CA SER A 237 15.61 1.16 -26.83
C SER A 237 16.71 0.10 -26.79
N GLY A 238 16.47 -1.04 -26.17
CA GLY A 238 17.51 -1.99 -25.79
C GLY A 238 18.35 -1.57 -24.58
N GLU A 239 18.22 -0.31 -24.13
CA GLU A 239 19.02 0.30 -23.06
C GLU A 239 18.17 0.59 -21.81
N GLY A 240 18.83 0.50 -20.64
CA GLY A 240 18.24 0.88 -19.36
C GLY A 240 18.05 2.39 -19.22
N THR A 241 17.49 2.81 -18.11
CA THR A 241 17.23 4.23 -17.86
C THR A 241 17.26 4.54 -16.36
N PHE A 242 17.42 5.83 -16.04
CA PHE A 242 17.23 6.36 -14.69
C PHE A 242 15.80 6.87 -14.54
N THR A 243 15.13 6.48 -13.46
CA THR A 243 13.82 6.99 -13.07
C THR A 243 13.86 7.60 -11.68
N GLU A 244 13.10 8.65 -11.48
CA GLU A 244 13.00 9.39 -10.22
C GLU A 244 11.53 9.51 -9.79
N TYR A 245 11.28 9.32 -8.50
CA TYR A 245 10.02 9.66 -7.85
C TYR A 245 10.27 10.58 -6.67
N SER A 246 9.46 11.64 -6.55
CA SER A 246 9.45 12.52 -5.37
C SER A 246 8.15 12.30 -4.58
N GLN A 247 8.28 11.96 -3.30
CA GLN A 247 7.15 11.71 -2.40
C GLN A 247 6.22 12.93 -2.28
N VAL A 248 6.79 14.13 -2.09
CA VAL A 248 6.02 15.39 -2.02
C VAL A 248 5.27 15.65 -3.32
N HIS A 249 5.93 15.44 -4.47
CA HIS A 249 5.31 15.60 -5.79
C HIS A 249 4.18 14.58 -6.00
N GLY A 250 4.40 13.33 -5.60
CA GLY A 250 3.37 12.28 -5.68
C GLY A 250 2.12 12.61 -4.85
N VAL A 251 2.29 13.14 -3.64
CA VAL A 251 1.17 13.62 -2.82
C VAL A 251 0.47 14.82 -3.47
N THR A 252 1.24 15.80 -3.99
CA THR A 252 0.67 16.96 -4.69
C THR A 252 -0.18 16.52 -5.90
N ARG A 253 0.21 15.47 -6.61
CA ARG A 253 -0.55 14.91 -7.74
C ARG A 253 -1.94 14.40 -7.33
N GLN A 254 -2.15 14.06 -6.05
CA GLN A 254 -3.41 13.53 -5.51
C GLN A 254 -4.35 14.62 -4.99
N LEU A 255 -4.00 15.90 -5.07
CA LEU A 255 -4.84 17.00 -4.57
C LEU A 255 -6.09 17.27 -5.43
N GLU A 256 -6.38 16.37 -6.38
CA GLU A 256 -7.55 16.45 -7.28
C GLU A 256 -7.68 17.84 -7.96
N TYR A 257 -8.78 18.52 -7.69
CA TYR A 257 -9.08 19.85 -8.25
C TYR A 257 -8.59 21.03 -7.39
N ALA A 258 -7.93 20.79 -6.26
CA ALA A 258 -7.52 21.88 -5.36
C ALA A 258 -6.62 22.92 -6.03
N LEU A 259 -5.66 22.47 -6.86
CA LEU A 259 -4.78 23.36 -7.58
C LEU A 259 -5.49 24.12 -8.71
N PRO A 260 -6.31 23.49 -9.60
CA PRO A 260 -7.15 24.20 -10.55
C PRO A 260 -8.12 25.21 -9.91
N LEU A 261 -8.72 24.85 -8.76
CA LEU A 261 -9.62 25.71 -8.02
C LEU A 261 -8.91 26.99 -7.55
N TYR A 262 -7.73 26.82 -6.92
CA TYR A 262 -6.92 27.97 -6.52
C TYR A 262 -6.43 28.79 -7.72
N GLY A 263 -5.86 28.14 -8.73
CA GLY A 263 -5.30 28.82 -9.90
C GLY A 263 -6.32 29.59 -10.71
N ARG A 264 -7.57 29.13 -10.80
CA ARG A 264 -8.64 29.78 -11.57
C ARG A 264 -9.42 30.82 -10.77
N HIS A 265 -9.67 30.55 -9.49
CA HIS A 265 -10.63 31.30 -8.67
C HIS A 265 -10.01 31.92 -7.42
N GLY A 266 -8.75 31.64 -7.09
CA GLY A 266 -8.12 32.05 -5.82
C GLY A 266 -8.70 31.37 -4.58
N ILE A 267 -9.52 30.33 -4.76
CA ILE A 267 -10.21 29.64 -3.67
C ILE A 267 -9.30 28.52 -3.14
N VAL A 268 -9.03 28.56 -1.85
CA VAL A 268 -8.31 27.47 -1.15
C VAL A 268 -9.31 26.40 -0.75
N ARG A 269 -9.03 25.13 -1.11
CA ARG A 269 -9.81 23.99 -0.63
C ARG A 269 -9.46 23.73 0.82
N GLU A 270 -10.43 23.87 1.70
CA GLU A 270 -10.29 23.70 3.15
C GLU A 270 -10.64 22.28 3.60
N ARG A 271 -10.28 21.96 4.85
CA ARG A 271 -10.73 20.74 5.53
C ARG A 271 -12.23 20.78 5.79
N TRP A 272 -12.88 19.63 5.63
CA TRP A 272 -14.34 19.52 5.89
C TRP A 272 -14.69 18.30 6.76
N GLY A 273 -13.73 17.70 7.42
CA GLY A 273 -13.92 16.55 8.29
C GLY A 273 -14.26 15.27 7.52
N ASN A 274 -15.31 14.61 7.98
CA ASN A 274 -15.75 13.32 7.44
C ASN A 274 -16.83 13.46 6.36
N TRP A 275 -17.10 14.67 5.87
CA TRP A 275 -18.15 14.96 4.89
C TRP A 275 -17.55 15.44 3.57
N ASP A 276 -18.26 15.18 2.48
CA ASP A 276 -17.85 15.67 1.17
C ASP A 276 -18.31 17.12 0.95
N THR A 277 -17.47 17.92 0.30
CA THR A 277 -17.78 19.33 0.02
C THR A 277 -18.65 19.52 -1.23
N GLN A 278 -18.76 18.51 -2.07
CA GLN A 278 -19.49 18.57 -3.34
C GLN A 278 -20.78 17.75 -3.29
N LEU A 279 -20.84 16.74 -2.44
CA LEU A 279 -21.93 15.77 -2.34
C LEU A 279 -22.53 15.78 -0.92
N CYS A 280 -23.85 15.90 -0.81
CA CYS A 280 -24.55 15.80 0.46
C CYS A 280 -25.90 15.07 0.29
N VAL A 281 -26.10 13.97 0.98
CA VAL A 281 -25.31 13.27 2.00
C VAL A 281 -24.28 12.36 1.35
N HIS A 282 -23.01 12.58 1.63
CA HIS A 282 -21.92 11.66 1.31
C HIS A 282 -20.84 11.84 2.41
N GLY A 283 -20.93 11.04 3.46
CA GLY A 283 -20.03 11.23 4.61
C GLY A 283 -20.27 10.24 5.73
N ILE A 284 -19.35 10.28 6.70
CA ILE A 284 -19.35 9.39 7.87
C ILE A 284 -20.06 10.08 9.01
N ILE A 285 -20.97 9.37 9.66
CA ILE A 285 -21.66 9.78 10.88
C ILE A 285 -21.32 8.87 12.05
N LYS A 286 -21.44 9.40 13.27
CA LYS A 286 -21.35 8.63 14.51
C LYS A 286 -22.68 7.94 14.77
N CYS A 287 -22.63 6.64 15.09
CA CYS A 287 -23.73 5.83 15.62
C CYS A 287 -23.61 5.69 17.14
N GLY A 288 -24.51 4.91 17.73
CA GLY A 288 -24.31 4.33 19.05
C GLY A 288 -23.10 3.37 19.05
N LYS A 289 -23.07 2.46 20.00
CA LYS A 289 -21.96 1.50 20.13
C LYS A 289 -21.97 0.48 18.99
N SER A 290 -20.81 -0.11 18.69
CA SER A 290 -20.72 -1.30 17.81
C SER A 290 -21.39 -2.50 18.48
N SER A 291 -21.95 -3.43 17.69
CA SER A 291 -22.49 -4.70 18.17
C SER A 291 -21.44 -5.74 18.53
N TYR A 292 -20.17 -5.50 18.21
CA TYR A 292 -19.07 -6.39 18.60
C TYR A 292 -18.86 -6.39 20.12
N PRO A 293 -18.53 -7.56 20.74
CA PRO A 293 -18.22 -7.61 22.15
C PRO A 293 -17.11 -6.63 22.47
N GLN A 294 -17.38 -5.73 23.40
CA GLN A 294 -16.40 -4.74 23.82
C GLN A 294 -15.25 -5.43 24.53
N SER A 295 -14.03 -4.99 24.24
CA SER A 295 -12.89 -5.30 25.09
C SER A 295 -13.16 -4.80 26.52
N GLU A 296 -12.68 -5.51 27.52
CA GLU A 296 -12.71 -5.08 28.91
C GLU A 296 -11.88 -3.78 29.12
N ASN A 297 -11.00 -3.47 28.16
CA ASN A 297 -10.21 -2.24 28.17
C ASN A 297 -11.08 -1.06 27.67
N PRO A 298 -11.30 -0.02 28.51
CA PRO A 298 -12.08 1.16 28.11
C PRO A 298 -11.52 1.90 26.89
N GLN A 299 -10.22 1.76 26.59
CA GLN A 299 -9.58 2.37 25.42
C GLN A 299 -9.89 1.61 24.12
N GLU A 300 -10.39 0.38 24.22
CA GLU A 300 -10.81 -0.45 23.10
C GLU A 300 -12.34 -0.46 22.92
N GLN A 301 -13.07 0.45 23.56
CA GLN A 301 -14.51 0.58 23.34
C GLN A 301 -14.75 1.07 21.92
N GLU A 302 -15.29 0.20 21.09
CA GLU A 302 -15.55 0.47 19.68
C GLU A 302 -16.70 1.47 19.55
N GLU A 303 -16.37 2.66 19.11
CA GLU A 303 -17.36 3.63 18.64
C GLU A 303 -17.93 3.16 17.30
N GLY A 304 -19.24 3.26 17.13
CA GLY A 304 -19.89 2.92 15.86
C GLY A 304 -19.83 4.10 14.88
N TYR A 305 -19.34 3.85 13.67
CA TYR A 305 -19.38 4.82 12.56
C TYR A 305 -19.89 4.15 11.29
N ILE A 306 -20.63 4.91 10.49
CA ILE A 306 -21.13 4.46 9.18
C ILE A 306 -21.01 5.57 8.16
N LEU A 307 -20.58 5.24 6.94
CA LEU A 307 -20.67 6.11 5.78
C LEU A 307 -22.07 5.96 5.18
N ILE A 308 -22.72 7.09 4.90
CA ILE A 308 -23.99 7.16 4.17
C ILE A 308 -23.77 7.91 2.86
N SER A 309 -24.27 7.36 1.75
CA SER A 309 -24.21 7.98 0.42
C SER A 309 -25.60 8.09 -0.19
N ALA A 310 -26.23 9.23 0.03
CA ALA A 310 -27.59 9.57 -0.44
C ALA A 310 -27.58 11.00 -1.00
N TYR A 311 -26.71 11.27 -1.98
CA TYR A 311 -26.49 12.63 -2.49
C TYR A 311 -27.47 13.07 -3.58
N ASP A 312 -28.09 12.15 -4.31
CA ASP A 312 -29.14 12.53 -5.25
C ASP A 312 -30.47 12.85 -4.55
N ASP A 313 -31.37 13.57 -5.24
CA ASP A 313 -32.60 14.07 -4.64
C ASP A 313 -33.55 12.94 -4.23
N LYS A 314 -33.54 11.80 -4.92
CA LYS A 314 -34.41 10.66 -4.64
C LYS A 314 -33.90 9.89 -3.42
N ASP A 315 -32.61 9.64 -3.38
CA ASP A 315 -31.97 8.91 -2.27
C ASP A 315 -32.05 9.74 -1.00
N PHE A 316 -31.87 11.04 -1.07
CA PHE A 316 -32.06 11.95 0.06
C PHE A 316 -33.51 11.93 0.59
N ALA A 317 -34.48 11.96 -0.30
CA ALA A 317 -35.89 11.84 0.11
C ALA A 317 -36.18 10.51 0.84
N ARG A 318 -35.65 9.40 0.33
CA ARG A 318 -35.74 8.09 0.99
C ARG A 318 -35.03 8.07 2.35
N LEU A 319 -33.85 8.69 2.44
CA LEU A 319 -33.11 8.82 3.71
C LEU A 319 -33.95 9.56 4.75
N CYS A 320 -34.55 10.69 4.36
CA CYS A 320 -35.43 11.45 5.28
C CYS A 320 -36.67 10.64 5.71
N GLN A 321 -37.21 9.77 4.85
CA GLN A 321 -38.31 8.84 5.24
C GLN A 321 -37.83 7.83 6.28
N VAL A 322 -36.62 7.25 6.13
CA VAL A 322 -36.04 6.32 7.10
C VAL A 322 -35.79 7.01 8.44
N VAL A 323 -35.31 8.24 8.41
CA VAL A 323 -35.06 9.07 9.61
C VAL A 323 -36.37 9.55 10.26
N GLY A 324 -37.45 9.66 9.50
CA GLY A 324 -38.75 10.14 9.97
C GLY A 324 -38.87 11.67 10.01
N ASP A 325 -38.05 12.39 9.19
CA ASP A 325 -38.07 13.86 9.16
C ASP A 325 -38.48 14.42 7.80
N GLY A 326 -39.79 14.64 7.64
CA GLY A 326 -40.37 15.27 6.43
C GLY A 326 -40.00 16.74 6.26
N LYS A 327 -39.73 17.48 7.37
CA LYS A 327 -39.39 18.91 7.29
C LYS A 327 -38.01 19.11 6.65
N THR A 328 -37.04 18.31 7.01
CA THR A 328 -35.72 18.31 6.41
C THR A 328 -35.79 17.87 4.93
N ALA A 329 -36.64 16.90 4.61
CA ALA A 329 -36.88 16.48 3.24
C ALA A 329 -37.37 17.64 2.35
N GLU A 330 -38.32 18.44 2.82
CA GLU A 330 -38.84 19.60 2.10
C GLU A 330 -37.81 20.74 2.00
N LYS A 331 -37.20 21.09 3.14
CA LYS A 331 -36.24 22.20 3.25
C LYS A 331 -35.03 22.00 2.33
N TYR A 332 -34.55 20.77 2.23
CA TYR A 332 -33.33 20.41 1.51
C TYR A 332 -33.57 19.48 0.32
N ALA A 333 -34.75 19.56 -0.30
CA ALA A 333 -35.15 18.70 -1.41
C ALA A 333 -34.18 18.73 -2.61
N LYS A 334 -33.47 19.85 -2.82
CA LYS A 334 -32.54 20.02 -3.91
C LYS A 334 -31.09 19.94 -3.47
N HIS A 335 -30.25 19.27 -4.25
CA HIS A 335 -28.83 19.08 -4.00
C HIS A 335 -28.10 20.42 -3.69
N ASP A 336 -28.34 21.47 -4.48
CA ASP A 336 -27.72 22.78 -4.30
C ASP A 336 -28.05 23.43 -2.93
N ALA A 337 -29.17 23.08 -2.34
CA ALA A 337 -29.51 23.50 -0.97
C ALA A 337 -28.75 22.70 0.09
N ARG A 338 -28.48 21.41 -0.17
CA ARG A 338 -27.82 20.51 0.79
C ARG A 338 -26.31 20.75 0.93
N VAL A 339 -25.61 21.07 -0.18
CA VAL A 339 -24.15 21.21 -0.18
C VAL A 339 -23.63 22.47 0.51
N LYS A 340 -24.51 23.40 0.91
CA LYS A 340 -24.10 24.60 1.65
C LYS A 340 -23.59 24.21 3.05
N PRO A 341 -22.52 24.85 3.55
CA PRO A 341 -21.92 24.53 4.85
C PRO A 341 -22.90 24.37 6.00
N GLN A 342 -23.77 25.40 6.19
CA GLN A 342 -24.76 25.37 7.27
C GLN A 342 -25.81 24.26 7.12
N SER A 343 -26.21 23.98 5.87
CA SER A 343 -27.16 22.89 5.58
C SER A 343 -26.56 21.51 5.88
N GLN A 344 -25.30 21.31 5.54
CA GLN A 344 -24.59 20.06 5.88
C GLN A 344 -24.56 19.86 7.39
N ILE A 345 -24.17 20.86 8.17
CA ILE A 345 -24.15 20.79 9.63
C ILE A 345 -25.51 20.34 10.18
N GLU A 346 -26.60 21.00 9.75
CA GLU A 346 -27.96 20.65 10.20
C GLU A 346 -28.36 19.22 9.82
N ILE A 347 -28.04 18.80 8.60
CA ILE A 347 -28.36 17.45 8.09
C ILE A 347 -27.58 16.38 8.85
N TYR A 348 -26.27 16.56 9.02
CA TYR A 348 -25.44 15.57 9.71
C TYR A 348 -25.74 15.52 11.21
N ASP A 349 -26.04 16.64 11.85
CA ASP A 349 -26.53 16.68 13.24
C ASP A 349 -27.84 15.88 13.42
N LEU A 350 -28.77 15.99 12.46
CA LEU A 350 -29.99 15.19 12.45
C LEU A 350 -29.70 13.70 12.33
N LEU A 351 -28.82 13.32 11.38
CA LEU A 351 -28.46 11.94 11.15
C LEU A 351 -27.74 11.31 12.36
N GLU A 352 -26.82 12.03 13.00
CA GLU A 352 -26.14 11.56 14.20
C GLU A 352 -27.10 11.41 15.40
N LYS A 353 -28.05 12.32 15.58
CA LYS A 353 -29.11 12.20 16.59
C LYS A 353 -30.00 10.98 16.34
N TRP A 354 -30.39 10.75 15.10
CA TRP A 354 -31.19 9.58 14.73
C TRP A 354 -30.42 8.27 14.93
N ALA A 355 -29.11 8.26 14.71
CA ALA A 355 -28.27 7.07 14.83
C ALA A 355 -27.76 6.81 16.26
N ALA A 356 -27.91 7.75 17.20
CA ALA A 356 -27.26 7.74 18.51
C ALA A 356 -27.65 6.55 19.41
N ASP A 357 -28.84 5.98 19.25
CA ASP A 357 -29.35 4.81 19.98
C ASP A 357 -29.19 3.49 19.22
N LYS A 358 -28.60 3.50 18.04
CA LYS A 358 -28.46 2.36 17.13
C LYS A 358 -26.99 1.98 16.94
N THR A 359 -26.75 0.68 16.74
CA THR A 359 -25.42 0.24 16.28
C THR A 359 -25.23 0.55 14.79
N LYS A 360 -23.98 0.60 14.33
CA LYS A 360 -23.68 0.80 12.90
C LYS A 360 -24.32 -0.26 12.00
N GLU A 361 -24.46 -1.51 12.51
CA GLU A 361 -25.10 -2.62 11.80
C GLU A 361 -26.64 -2.40 11.72
N GLN A 362 -27.26 -1.95 12.78
CA GLN A 362 -28.70 -1.61 12.77
C GLN A 362 -29.00 -0.46 11.81
N VAL A 363 -28.12 0.56 11.78
CA VAL A 363 -28.26 1.65 10.81
C VAL A 363 -28.09 1.13 9.40
N ALA A 364 -27.08 0.29 9.14
CA ALA A 364 -26.86 -0.33 7.82
C ALA A 364 -28.08 -1.11 7.36
N GLU A 365 -28.63 -1.97 8.22
CA GLU A 365 -29.83 -2.77 7.88
C GLU A 365 -31.04 -1.88 7.52
N LEU A 366 -31.26 -0.77 8.21
CA LEU A 366 -32.36 0.16 7.90
C LEU A 366 -32.14 0.85 6.54
N LEU A 367 -30.90 1.23 6.24
CA LEU A 367 -30.54 1.89 4.99
C LEU A 367 -30.58 0.91 3.81
N ASP A 368 -30.16 -0.35 3.99
CA ASP A 368 -30.21 -1.40 2.97
C ASP A 368 -31.66 -1.72 2.58
N LYS A 369 -32.56 -1.84 3.56
CA LYS A 369 -34.00 -2.03 3.31
C LYS A 369 -34.64 -0.90 2.49
N ALA A 370 -34.10 0.32 2.62
CA ALA A 370 -34.51 1.48 1.84
C ALA A 370 -33.72 1.65 0.53
N ASN A 371 -32.82 0.72 0.20
CA ASN A 371 -31.94 0.78 -0.96
C ASN A 371 -31.13 2.10 -0.99
N ILE A 372 -30.50 2.44 0.13
CA ILE A 372 -29.62 3.59 0.29
C ILE A 372 -28.20 3.07 0.47
N ASN A 373 -27.27 3.56 -0.35
CA ASN A 373 -25.85 3.18 -0.27
C ASN A 373 -25.26 3.58 1.08
N ASN A 374 -24.68 2.62 1.77
CA ASN A 374 -24.04 2.81 3.06
C ASN A 374 -22.90 1.81 3.26
N GLN A 375 -21.98 2.11 4.17
CA GLN A 375 -20.95 1.16 4.59
C GLN A 375 -20.57 1.41 6.06
N PRO A 376 -20.70 0.42 6.95
CA PRO A 376 -20.12 0.49 8.28
C PRO A 376 -18.60 0.72 8.22
N VAL A 377 -18.07 1.56 9.07
CA VAL A 377 -16.62 1.75 9.19
C VAL A 377 -16.05 0.57 9.97
N TRP A 378 -15.20 -0.22 9.34
CA TRP A 378 -14.63 -1.42 9.91
C TRP A 378 -13.24 -1.19 10.50
N ASN A 379 -12.95 -1.87 11.59
CA ASN A 379 -11.61 -2.00 12.15
C ASN A 379 -10.87 -3.20 11.56
N SER A 380 -9.59 -3.39 11.94
CA SER A 380 -8.75 -4.48 11.42
C SER A 380 -9.28 -5.88 11.76
N LYS A 381 -9.94 -6.07 12.91
CA LYS A 381 -10.56 -7.34 13.31
C LYS A 381 -11.75 -7.68 12.40
N GLU A 382 -12.58 -6.70 12.11
CA GLU A 382 -13.73 -6.87 11.21
C GLU A 382 -13.26 -7.20 9.79
N VAL A 383 -12.26 -6.48 9.28
CA VAL A 383 -11.65 -6.78 7.96
C VAL A 383 -11.03 -8.18 7.95
N ALA A 384 -10.26 -8.55 8.97
CA ALA A 384 -9.56 -9.83 9.04
C ALA A 384 -10.53 -11.03 9.02
N ASN A 385 -11.70 -10.90 9.65
CA ASN A 385 -12.68 -11.97 9.77
C ASN A 385 -13.80 -11.92 8.71
N HIS A 386 -13.78 -10.96 7.79
CA HIS A 386 -14.85 -10.81 6.81
C HIS A 386 -14.73 -11.86 5.70
N PRO A 387 -15.76 -12.70 5.47
CA PRO A 387 -15.73 -13.81 4.50
C PRO A 387 -15.38 -13.36 3.08
N HIS A 388 -15.89 -12.22 2.63
CA HIS A 388 -15.63 -11.68 1.30
C HIS A 388 -14.13 -11.40 1.06
N TRP A 389 -13.44 -10.83 2.05
CA TRP A 389 -12.01 -10.53 1.92
C TRP A 389 -11.14 -11.77 1.98
N GLN A 390 -11.54 -12.76 2.80
CA GLN A 390 -10.87 -14.06 2.85
C GLN A 390 -11.06 -14.84 1.55
N GLU A 391 -12.29 -14.89 1.01
CA GLU A 391 -12.56 -15.57 -0.26
C GLU A 391 -11.81 -14.94 -1.43
N ARG A 392 -11.73 -13.62 -1.48
CA ARG A 392 -10.98 -12.88 -2.51
C ARG A 392 -9.46 -12.91 -2.32
N GLY A 393 -8.97 -13.44 -1.22
CA GLY A 393 -7.54 -13.46 -0.90
C GLY A 393 -6.95 -12.10 -0.53
N ALA A 394 -7.79 -11.12 -0.17
CA ALA A 394 -7.32 -9.84 0.37
C ALA A 394 -6.72 -9.99 1.77
N VAL A 395 -7.18 -11.02 2.50
CA VAL A 395 -6.61 -11.49 3.77
C VAL A 395 -6.18 -12.94 3.57
N GLN A 396 -4.91 -13.23 3.81
CA GLN A 396 -4.32 -14.56 3.63
C GLN A 396 -3.56 -15.00 4.87
N TRP A 397 -3.62 -16.28 5.17
CA TRP A 397 -2.74 -16.92 6.11
C TRP A 397 -1.57 -17.55 5.37
N LEU A 398 -0.37 -17.31 5.88
CA LEU A 398 0.88 -17.89 5.39
C LEU A 398 1.43 -18.81 6.48
N ASP A 399 1.75 -20.04 6.11
CA ASP A 399 2.59 -20.92 6.90
C ASP A 399 4.06 -20.55 6.63
N ASP A 400 4.55 -19.56 7.37
CA ASP A 400 5.91 -19.06 7.20
C ASP A 400 6.91 -19.98 7.89
N GLN A 401 7.91 -20.44 7.14
CA GLN A 401 8.90 -21.41 7.62
C GLN A 401 9.72 -20.93 8.83
N THR A 402 9.85 -19.62 9.00
CA THR A 402 10.63 -19.02 10.09
C THR A 402 9.78 -18.61 11.26
N PHE A 403 8.63 -17.99 10.98
CA PHE A 403 7.82 -17.30 11.98
C PHE A 403 6.48 -17.98 12.27
N GLY A 404 6.19 -19.12 11.61
CA GLY A 404 4.92 -19.83 11.75
C GLY A 404 3.75 -19.14 11.03
N ASP A 405 2.55 -19.38 11.50
CA ASP A 405 1.33 -18.84 10.90
C ASP A 405 1.26 -17.31 11.03
N LEU A 406 1.25 -16.63 9.89
CA LEU A 406 1.11 -15.18 9.81
C LEU A 406 -0.09 -14.79 8.96
N MET A 407 -0.94 -13.91 9.48
CA MET A 407 -1.96 -13.25 8.70
C MET A 407 -1.34 -12.05 7.97
N HIS A 408 -1.59 -11.96 6.67
CA HIS A 408 -1.03 -10.91 5.82
C HIS A 408 -2.05 -10.38 4.82
N GLN A 409 -1.85 -9.15 4.33
CA GLN A 409 -2.59 -8.61 3.21
C GLN A 409 -2.15 -9.31 1.92
N GLY A 410 -3.10 -9.83 1.16
CA GLY A 410 -2.84 -10.36 -0.18
C GLY A 410 -2.69 -9.24 -1.22
N PRO A 411 -2.14 -9.55 -2.41
CA PRO A 411 -2.06 -8.59 -3.51
C PRO A 411 -3.42 -7.99 -3.86
N ALA A 412 -3.45 -6.67 -4.06
CA ALA A 412 -4.71 -5.93 -4.27
C ALA A 412 -5.27 -6.04 -5.70
N TYR A 413 -4.49 -6.52 -6.64
CA TYR A 413 -4.86 -6.65 -8.06
C TYR A 413 -4.85 -8.09 -8.52
N MET A 414 -5.66 -8.40 -9.54
CA MET A 414 -5.83 -9.74 -10.05
C MET A 414 -5.55 -9.78 -11.55
N MET A 415 -4.79 -10.79 -12.00
CA MET A 415 -4.43 -11.02 -13.40
C MET A 415 -4.75 -12.47 -13.77
N SER A 416 -5.53 -12.68 -14.83
CA SER A 416 -6.03 -14.00 -15.20
C SER A 416 -4.94 -14.99 -15.56
N ALA A 417 -3.95 -14.56 -16.35
CA ALA A 417 -2.87 -15.41 -16.85
C ALA A 417 -1.66 -15.48 -15.91
N THR A 418 -1.36 -14.40 -15.23
CA THR A 418 -0.14 -14.22 -14.42
C THR A 418 -0.47 -13.57 -13.07
N PRO A 419 -1.28 -14.23 -12.24
CA PRO A 419 -1.74 -13.63 -10.98
C PRO A 419 -0.58 -13.32 -10.04
N PRO A 420 -0.60 -12.16 -9.39
CA PRO A 420 0.32 -11.86 -8.30
C PRO A 420 0.06 -12.83 -7.14
N ARG A 421 1.07 -13.04 -6.30
CA ARG A 421 0.96 -13.98 -5.19
C ARG A 421 1.86 -13.61 -4.03
N LEU A 422 1.44 -14.01 -2.86
CA LEU A 422 2.23 -13.96 -1.64
C LEU A 422 2.86 -15.33 -1.41
N LYS A 423 4.20 -15.41 -1.43
CA LYS A 423 4.96 -16.68 -1.35
C LYS A 423 5.49 -16.95 0.05
N TRP A 424 6.00 -15.92 0.69
CA TRP A 424 6.45 -15.90 2.08
C TRP A 424 6.33 -14.48 2.62
N ALA A 425 6.21 -14.38 3.93
CA ALA A 425 6.02 -13.09 4.59
C ALA A 425 7.34 -12.34 4.73
N LEU A 426 8.35 -13.01 5.27
CA LEU A 426 9.59 -12.39 5.71
C LEU A 426 10.68 -13.44 5.91
N LYS A 427 11.95 -12.99 5.96
CA LYS A 427 13.08 -13.81 6.39
C LYS A 427 14.01 -13.03 7.33
N PRO A 428 14.80 -13.71 8.16
CA PRO A 428 15.83 -13.08 8.96
C PRO A 428 16.90 -12.38 8.12
N VAL A 429 17.59 -11.42 8.71
CA VAL A 429 18.72 -10.71 8.05
C VAL A 429 19.78 -11.74 7.63
N GLY A 430 20.21 -11.64 6.37
CA GLY A 430 21.27 -12.49 5.82
C GLY A 430 20.86 -13.95 5.55
N ALA A 431 19.57 -14.27 5.66
CA ALA A 431 19.10 -15.65 5.46
C ALA A 431 19.47 -16.24 4.09
N ASP A 432 19.59 -15.40 3.08
CA ASP A 432 19.89 -15.82 1.70
C ASP A 432 21.35 -15.52 1.29
N ASN A 433 22.26 -15.21 2.24
CA ASN A 433 23.67 -14.89 1.92
C ASN A 433 24.37 -15.96 1.09
N GLU A 434 24.27 -17.24 1.46
CA GLU A 434 24.93 -18.33 0.73
C GLU A 434 24.40 -18.46 -0.71
N TYR A 435 23.09 -18.34 -0.87
CA TYR A 435 22.48 -18.42 -2.19
C TYR A 435 22.86 -17.22 -3.07
N ILE A 436 22.65 -16.01 -2.58
CA ILE A 436 22.84 -14.78 -3.38
C ILE A 436 24.31 -14.42 -3.51
N LEU A 437 25.05 -14.36 -2.42
CA LEU A 437 26.46 -13.94 -2.45
C LEU A 437 27.35 -15.05 -3.01
N GLY A 438 27.12 -16.31 -2.63
CA GLY A 438 27.89 -17.46 -3.12
C GLY A 438 27.55 -17.77 -4.59
N LYS A 439 26.31 -18.16 -4.88
CA LYS A 439 25.95 -18.64 -6.23
C LYS A 439 25.78 -17.51 -7.25
N LEU A 440 25.10 -16.43 -6.88
CA LEU A 440 24.82 -15.35 -7.82
C LEU A 440 25.97 -14.36 -7.93
N ALA A 441 26.54 -13.81 -6.84
CA ALA A 441 27.67 -12.91 -6.89
C ALA A 441 29.01 -13.63 -7.16
N GLY A 442 29.05 -14.96 -6.98
CA GLY A 442 30.21 -15.81 -7.27
C GLY A 442 31.32 -15.67 -6.22
N LEU A 443 30.96 -15.45 -4.95
CA LEU A 443 31.93 -15.45 -3.84
C LEU A 443 32.18 -16.88 -3.37
N SER A 444 33.45 -17.22 -3.14
CA SER A 444 33.82 -18.51 -2.57
C SER A 444 33.42 -18.60 -1.10
N SER A 445 33.36 -19.81 -0.55
CA SER A 445 33.07 -20.02 0.88
C SER A 445 34.12 -19.37 1.79
N GLU A 446 35.36 -19.26 1.33
CA GLU A 446 36.45 -18.57 2.04
C GLU A 446 36.23 -17.05 2.04
N GLU A 447 35.85 -16.47 0.91
CA GLU A 447 35.51 -15.04 0.82
C GLU A 447 34.31 -14.68 1.68
N LEU A 448 33.25 -15.52 1.66
CA LEU A 448 32.06 -15.32 2.49
C LEU A 448 32.42 -15.31 3.98
N ARG A 449 33.20 -16.30 4.45
CA ARG A 449 33.66 -16.40 5.84
C ARG A 449 34.48 -15.18 6.23
N ARG A 450 35.46 -14.79 5.42
CA ARG A 450 36.28 -13.58 5.66
C ARG A 450 35.44 -12.33 5.79
N LEU A 451 34.46 -12.13 4.89
CA LEU A 451 33.59 -10.94 4.91
C LEU A 451 32.64 -10.95 6.12
N GLU A 452 32.22 -12.12 6.57
CA GLU A 452 31.43 -12.29 7.79
C GLU A 452 32.25 -11.98 9.05
N GLU A 453 33.49 -12.50 9.16
CA GLU A 453 34.42 -12.17 10.24
C GLU A 453 34.72 -10.67 10.31
N GLN A 454 34.75 -10.02 9.17
CA GLN A 454 34.93 -8.57 9.06
C GLN A 454 33.63 -7.77 9.30
N GLU A 455 32.52 -8.42 9.58
CA GLU A 455 31.20 -7.80 9.69
C GLU A 455 30.77 -6.99 8.45
N CYS A 456 31.22 -7.38 7.27
CA CYS A 456 30.83 -6.78 6.00
C CYS A 456 29.57 -7.39 5.41
N ILE A 457 29.28 -8.66 5.76
CA ILE A 457 28.06 -9.40 5.39
C ILE A 457 27.45 -10.09 6.59
#